data_6dd0277d574930af24fe49db70bc20f3
#
_entry.id   6dd0277d574930af24fe49db70bc20f3
#
_cell.length_a   1.000
_cell.length_b   1.000
_cell.length_c   1.000
_cell.angle_alpha   90.00
_cell.angle_beta   90.00
_cell.angle_gamma   90.00
#
_symmetry.space_group_name_H-M   'P 1'
#
loop_
_entity.id
_entity.type
_entity.pdbx_description
1 polymer ?
#
loop_
_entity_poly.entity_id
_entity_poly.type
_entity_poly.pdbx_seq_one_letter_code
_entity_poly.pdbx_strand_id
1 'polypeptide(L)'
;MELSKGEKLAILRAADELIGQGGRNLLAKILKGSREKKVLKLELDQSPVYSYFHSETIAEITEKVDWMIEHDFLEISYSGKLPMIVYTNRGWQIEADQRADEFLNEWDKLLMEGAPIPNMEYLKDRNRHMIFLFLDKIRETGDSKYIPFLEAWEKVDYKKVRAKICHVIQSITENAPIDLDLVHQREAELSK
;
A
#
# COMPACT_ATOMS: atom_id res chain seq x y z
N MET A 1 24.73 0.24 8.30
CA MET A 1 23.98 -0.16 7.08
C MET A 1 22.93 0.90 6.84
N GLU A 2 22.76 1.38 5.63
CA GLU A 2 21.66 2.28 5.27
C GLU A 2 20.86 1.61 4.15
N LEU A 3 19.53 1.58 4.29
CA LEU A 3 18.67 0.97 3.29
C LEU A 3 18.32 1.97 2.18
N SER A 4 18.35 1.51 0.96
CA SER A 4 17.85 2.27 -0.19
C SER A 4 16.33 2.49 -0.08
N LYS A 5 15.81 3.48 -0.83
CA LYS A 5 14.36 3.72 -0.89
C LYS A 5 13.59 2.47 -1.34
N GLY A 6 14.10 1.76 -2.36
CA GLY A 6 13.47 0.53 -2.86
C GLY A 6 13.39 -0.58 -1.81
N GLU A 7 14.46 -0.78 -1.03
CA GLU A 7 14.48 -1.76 0.06
C GLU A 7 13.48 -1.42 1.17
N LYS A 8 13.42 -0.15 1.58
CA LYS A 8 12.44 0.33 2.57
C LYS A 8 11.00 0.06 2.11
N LEU A 9 10.69 0.42 0.86
CA LEU A 9 9.37 0.21 0.27
C LEU A 9 9.01 -1.28 0.16
N ALA A 10 9.97 -2.13 -0.24
CA ALA A 10 9.75 -3.57 -0.33
C ALA A 10 9.47 -4.20 1.04
N ILE A 11 10.19 -3.78 2.09
CA ILE A 11 9.97 -4.28 3.44
C ILE A 11 8.61 -3.83 3.99
N LEU A 12 8.22 -2.56 3.80
CA LEU A 12 6.92 -2.05 4.20
C LEU A 12 5.78 -2.78 3.46
N ARG A 13 5.92 -2.99 2.15
CA ARG A 13 4.91 -3.71 1.35
C ARG A 13 4.74 -5.16 1.78
N ALA A 14 5.84 -5.86 2.11
CA ALA A 14 5.78 -7.22 2.64
C ALA A 14 5.15 -7.26 4.04
N ALA A 15 5.38 -6.23 4.87
CA ALA A 15 4.78 -6.12 6.19
C ALA A 15 3.25 -5.99 6.14
N ASP A 16 2.68 -5.37 5.11
CA ASP A 16 1.22 -5.21 4.94
C ASP A 16 0.49 -6.56 4.95
N GLU A 17 1.09 -7.59 4.38
CA GLU A 17 0.54 -8.96 4.36
C GLU A 17 0.60 -9.65 5.74
N LEU A 18 1.37 -9.10 6.69
CA LEU A 18 1.66 -9.73 7.98
C LEU A 18 0.97 -9.10 9.18
N ILE A 19 0.40 -7.92 9.02
CA ILE A 19 -0.18 -7.17 10.15
C ILE A 19 -1.19 -8.06 10.90
N GLY A 20 -0.92 -8.27 12.20
CA GLY A 20 -1.72 -9.16 13.04
C GLY A 20 -1.53 -10.67 12.84
N GLN A 21 -0.62 -11.11 11.97
CA GLN A 21 -0.42 -12.53 11.64
C GLN A 21 0.99 -13.05 11.88
N GLY A 22 2.00 -12.19 11.90
CA GLY A 22 3.37 -12.64 12.04
C GLY A 22 4.36 -11.59 12.52
N GLY A 23 5.52 -12.09 12.91
CA GLY A 23 6.64 -11.30 13.37
C GLY A 23 7.76 -11.18 12.33
N ARG A 24 8.88 -10.55 12.73
CA ARG A 24 10.01 -10.23 11.84
C ARG A 24 10.60 -11.45 11.10
N ASN A 25 10.63 -12.63 11.72
CA ASN A 25 11.16 -13.82 11.06
C ASN A 25 10.28 -14.24 9.85
N LEU A 26 8.94 -14.14 9.99
CA LEU A 26 8.05 -14.44 8.87
C LEU A 26 8.16 -13.37 7.77
N LEU A 27 8.35 -12.11 8.14
CA LEU A 27 8.63 -11.01 7.20
C LEU A 27 9.91 -11.28 6.39
N ALA A 28 10.99 -11.66 7.05
CA ALA A 28 12.25 -12.03 6.37
C ALA A 28 12.05 -13.22 5.41
N LYS A 29 11.21 -14.20 5.76
CA LYS A 29 10.91 -15.35 4.91
C LYS A 29 10.11 -14.99 3.65
N ILE A 30 9.19 -14.04 3.73
CA ILE A 30 8.50 -13.50 2.52
C ILE A 30 9.53 -12.88 1.58
N LEU A 31 10.32 -11.97 2.10
CA LEU A 31 11.33 -11.24 1.32
C LEU A 31 12.42 -12.14 0.75
N LYS A 32 12.75 -13.24 1.43
CA LYS A 32 13.65 -14.29 0.92
C LYS A 32 13.02 -15.12 -0.21
N GLY A 33 11.71 -15.26 -0.24
CA GLY A 33 11.03 -16.22 -1.13
C GLY A 33 11.00 -17.64 -0.56
N SER A 34 10.80 -17.77 0.75
CA SER A 34 10.71 -19.07 1.43
C SER A 34 9.44 -19.81 1.06
N ARG A 35 9.58 -21.12 0.76
CA ARG A 35 8.47 -22.04 0.49
C ARG A 35 8.01 -22.80 1.73
N GLU A 36 8.30 -22.26 2.92
CA GLU A 36 7.84 -22.92 4.15
C GLU A 36 6.31 -22.98 4.22
N LYS A 37 5.82 -24.05 4.86
CA LYS A 37 4.38 -24.33 4.99
C LYS A 37 3.56 -23.11 5.48
N LYS A 38 4.09 -22.33 6.43
CA LYS A 38 3.41 -21.17 6.98
C LYS A 38 3.28 -20.04 5.96
N VAL A 39 4.31 -19.80 5.14
CA VAL A 39 4.30 -18.81 4.06
C VAL A 39 3.21 -19.16 3.03
N LEU A 40 3.21 -20.40 2.57
CA LEU A 40 2.25 -20.88 1.57
C LEU A 40 0.81 -20.95 2.11
N LYS A 41 0.65 -21.40 3.37
CA LYS A 41 -0.69 -21.49 3.99
C LYS A 41 -1.37 -20.13 4.15
N LEU A 42 -0.60 -19.08 4.36
CA LEU A 42 -1.07 -17.70 4.50
C LEU A 42 -1.03 -16.94 3.17
N GLU A 43 -0.76 -17.63 2.05
CA GLU A 43 -0.68 -17.05 0.70
C GLU A 43 0.29 -15.85 0.58
N LEU A 44 1.32 -15.82 1.45
CA LEU A 44 2.31 -14.74 1.50
C LEU A 44 3.27 -14.75 0.29
N ASP A 45 3.30 -15.84 -0.45
CA ASP A 45 3.98 -15.99 -1.73
C ASP A 45 3.27 -15.23 -2.87
N GLN A 46 2.05 -14.73 -2.64
CA GLN A 46 1.33 -13.87 -3.58
C GLN A 46 1.70 -12.39 -3.44
N SER A 47 2.48 -12.01 -2.42
CA SER A 47 2.95 -10.63 -2.24
C SER A 47 3.77 -10.19 -3.45
N PRO A 48 3.56 -8.96 -4.00
CA PRO A 48 4.31 -8.46 -5.14
C PRO A 48 5.81 -8.29 -4.86
N VAL A 49 6.21 -8.31 -3.60
CA VAL A 49 7.61 -8.24 -3.15
C VAL A 49 8.13 -9.56 -2.60
N TYR A 50 7.38 -10.66 -2.82
CA TYR A 50 7.86 -12.00 -2.50
C TYR A 50 9.18 -12.28 -3.24
N SER A 51 10.17 -12.81 -2.51
CA SER A 51 11.49 -13.10 -3.07
C SER A 51 12.32 -11.86 -3.49
N TYR A 52 11.98 -10.66 -3.01
CA TYR A 52 12.69 -9.43 -3.35
C TYR A 52 14.18 -9.49 -2.99
N PHE A 53 14.53 -10.09 -1.86
CA PHE A 53 15.89 -10.33 -1.40
C PHE A 53 16.36 -11.77 -1.61
N HIS A 54 15.99 -12.41 -2.71
CA HIS A 54 16.28 -13.83 -2.96
C HIS A 54 17.77 -14.20 -2.89
N SER A 55 18.66 -13.28 -3.18
CA SER A 55 20.12 -13.48 -3.13
C SER A 55 20.71 -13.37 -1.72
N GLU A 56 20.00 -12.76 -0.77
CA GLU A 56 20.46 -12.55 0.59
C GLU A 56 20.08 -13.70 1.53
N THR A 57 20.81 -13.86 2.62
CA THR A 57 20.45 -14.83 3.67
C THR A 57 19.30 -14.31 4.54
N ILE A 58 18.62 -15.21 5.24
CA ILE A 58 17.57 -14.82 6.20
C ILE A 58 18.14 -13.91 7.31
N ALA A 59 19.39 -14.13 7.72
CA ALA A 59 20.05 -13.29 8.72
C ALA A 59 20.24 -11.85 8.22
N GLU A 60 20.77 -11.65 7.01
CA GLU A 60 20.95 -10.34 6.40
C GLU A 60 19.60 -9.61 6.20
N ILE A 61 18.57 -10.33 5.78
CA ILE A 61 17.21 -9.74 5.64
C ILE A 61 16.66 -9.37 7.02
N THR A 62 16.89 -10.18 8.05
CA THR A 62 16.45 -9.88 9.41
C THR A 62 17.12 -8.63 9.95
N GLU A 63 18.42 -8.43 9.68
CA GLU A 63 19.14 -7.19 10.03
C GLU A 63 18.52 -5.96 9.36
N LYS A 64 18.06 -6.08 8.11
CA LYS A 64 17.33 -5.01 7.42
C LYS A 64 15.98 -4.70 8.06
N VAL A 65 15.25 -5.74 8.48
CA VAL A 65 13.99 -5.57 9.23
C VAL A 65 14.25 -4.91 10.59
N ASP A 66 15.30 -5.31 11.30
CA ASP A 66 15.71 -4.70 12.57
C ASP A 66 16.08 -3.22 12.36
N TRP A 67 16.78 -2.90 11.28
CA TRP A 67 17.05 -1.51 10.90
C TRP A 67 15.76 -0.69 10.69
N MET A 68 14.74 -1.26 10.07
CA MET A 68 13.43 -0.59 9.89
C MET A 68 12.72 -0.33 11.23
N ILE A 69 12.91 -1.22 12.21
CA ILE A 69 12.38 -1.03 13.57
C ILE A 69 13.15 0.07 14.31
N GLU A 70 14.47 0.06 14.23
CA GLU A 70 15.34 1.06 14.89
C GLU A 70 15.15 2.48 14.32
N HIS A 71 14.68 2.60 13.06
CA HIS A 71 14.50 3.88 12.38
C HIS A 71 13.01 4.31 12.27
N ASP A 72 12.17 3.78 13.15
CA ASP A 72 10.77 4.20 13.31
C ASP A 72 9.89 4.00 12.06
N PHE A 73 10.12 2.94 11.30
CA PHE A 73 9.22 2.53 10.22
C PHE A 73 8.27 1.40 10.65
N LEU A 74 8.80 0.47 11.42
CA LEU A 74 8.08 -0.67 11.98
C LEU A 74 8.28 -0.72 13.48
N GLU A 75 7.39 -1.40 14.18
CA GLU A 75 7.53 -1.69 15.59
C GLU A 75 7.05 -3.11 15.92
N ILE A 76 7.43 -3.61 17.10
CA ILE A 76 6.97 -4.90 17.61
C ILE A 76 5.86 -4.65 18.62
N SER A 77 4.68 -5.18 18.32
CA SER A 77 3.54 -5.24 19.24
C SER A 77 3.35 -6.69 19.71
N TYR A 78 2.95 -6.87 20.96
CA TYR A 78 2.75 -8.19 21.52
C TYR A 78 1.27 -8.56 21.58
N SER A 79 0.91 -9.65 20.90
CA SER A 79 -0.38 -10.32 21.08
C SER A 79 -0.18 -11.49 22.05
N GLY A 80 -0.45 -11.26 23.34
CA GLY A 80 -0.05 -12.15 24.41
C GLY A 80 1.47 -12.26 24.50
N LYS A 81 2.03 -13.44 24.20
CA LYS A 81 3.49 -13.69 24.17
C LYS A 81 4.08 -13.64 22.76
N LEU A 82 3.27 -13.44 21.71
CA LEU A 82 3.72 -13.46 20.34
C LEU A 82 4.11 -12.07 19.87
N PRO A 83 5.38 -11.86 19.46
CA PRO A 83 5.82 -10.61 18.86
C PRO A 83 5.29 -10.52 17.42
N MET A 84 4.53 -9.46 17.15
CA MET A 84 3.95 -9.16 15.85
C MET A 84 4.56 -7.89 15.27
N ILE A 85 4.81 -7.86 13.98
CA ILE A 85 5.19 -6.64 13.27
C ILE A 85 3.93 -5.78 13.05
N VAL A 86 4.05 -4.50 13.37
CA VAL A 86 3.07 -3.47 13.08
C VAL A 86 3.78 -2.23 12.54
N TYR A 87 3.04 -1.35 11.88
CA TYR A 87 3.57 -0.08 11.41
C TYR A 87 3.65 0.93 12.56
N THR A 88 4.70 1.73 12.56
CA THR A 88 4.66 3.05 13.18
C THR A 88 3.77 3.99 12.36
N ASN A 89 3.47 5.17 12.89
CA ASN A 89 2.74 6.18 12.11
C ASN A 89 3.48 6.58 10.82
N ARG A 90 4.81 6.72 10.91
CA ARG A 90 5.68 7.02 9.77
C ARG A 90 5.64 5.92 8.71
N GLY A 91 5.83 4.68 9.12
CA GLY A 91 5.81 3.53 8.21
C GLY A 91 4.46 3.37 7.52
N TRP A 92 3.37 3.58 8.26
CA TRP A 92 2.02 3.51 7.70
C TRP A 92 1.75 4.62 6.65
N GLN A 93 2.19 5.85 6.88
CA GLN A 93 2.02 6.93 5.91
C GLN A 93 2.70 6.58 4.57
N ILE A 94 3.91 6.05 4.62
CA ILE A 94 4.65 5.64 3.43
C ILE A 94 3.97 4.46 2.74
N GLU A 95 3.55 3.44 3.49
CA GLU A 95 2.88 2.27 2.93
C GLU A 95 1.52 2.63 2.34
N ALA A 96 0.73 3.46 2.99
CA ALA A 96 -0.56 3.92 2.46
C ALA A 96 -0.40 4.65 1.11
N ASP A 97 0.64 5.47 0.98
CA ASP A 97 0.97 6.16 -0.28
C ASP A 97 1.37 5.16 -1.37
N GLN A 98 2.25 4.21 -1.05
CA GLN A 98 2.68 3.14 -1.96
C GLN A 98 1.49 2.28 -2.43
N ARG A 99 0.58 1.92 -1.52
CA ARG A 99 -0.62 1.14 -1.86
C ARG A 99 -1.58 1.93 -2.74
N ALA A 100 -1.74 3.22 -2.49
CA ALA A 100 -2.54 4.09 -3.34
C ALA A 100 -1.98 4.17 -4.77
N ASP A 101 -0.66 4.26 -4.92
CA ASP A 101 0.02 4.20 -6.23
C ASP A 101 -0.16 2.83 -6.90
N GLU A 102 -0.09 1.74 -6.15
CA GLU A 102 -0.31 0.38 -6.66
C GLU A 102 -1.72 0.24 -7.26
N PHE A 103 -2.77 0.73 -6.58
CA PHE A 103 -4.13 0.73 -7.12
C PHE A 103 -4.28 1.61 -8.36
N LEU A 104 -3.64 2.77 -8.38
CA LEU A 104 -3.68 3.64 -9.54
C LEU A 104 -3.03 2.98 -10.76
N ASN A 105 -1.87 2.35 -10.57
CA ASN A 105 -1.17 1.59 -11.61
C ASN A 105 -1.99 0.38 -12.09
N GLU A 106 -2.71 -0.29 -11.20
CA GLU A 106 -3.61 -1.38 -11.56
C GLU A 106 -4.75 -0.90 -12.47
N TRP A 107 -5.37 0.24 -12.14
CA TRP A 107 -6.41 0.83 -12.99
C TRP A 107 -5.85 1.28 -14.35
N ASP A 108 -4.68 1.89 -14.37
CA ASP A 108 -4.00 2.25 -15.63
C ASP A 108 -3.74 1.03 -16.50
N LYS A 109 -3.30 -0.07 -15.92
CA LYS A 109 -3.09 -1.33 -16.64
C LYS A 109 -4.40 -1.86 -17.23
N LEU A 110 -5.48 -1.90 -16.46
CA LEU A 110 -6.80 -2.32 -16.93
C LEU A 110 -7.29 -1.46 -18.10
N LEU A 111 -7.10 -0.14 -18.02
CA LEU A 111 -7.43 0.81 -19.08
C LEU A 111 -6.60 0.57 -20.34
N MET A 112 -5.30 0.35 -20.21
CA MET A 112 -4.40 0.06 -21.34
C MET A 112 -4.75 -1.26 -22.05
N GLU A 113 -5.17 -2.26 -21.29
CA GLU A 113 -5.57 -3.58 -21.80
C GLU A 113 -7.00 -3.58 -22.39
N GLY A 114 -7.76 -2.48 -22.20
CA GLY A 114 -9.19 -2.43 -22.59
C GLY A 114 -10.02 -3.45 -21.80
N ALA A 115 -9.58 -3.80 -20.60
CA ALA A 115 -10.26 -4.76 -19.74
C ALA A 115 -11.60 -4.20 -19.22
N PRO A 116 -12.60 -5.06 -18.94
CA PRO A 116 -13.83 -4.61 -18.31
C PRO A 116 -13.56 -4.06 -16.91
N ILE A 117 -14.40 -3.12 -16.47
CA ILE A 117 -14.33 -2.58 -15.12
C ILE A 117 -14.57 -3.72 -14.12
N PRO A 118 -13.63 -3.97 -13.17
CA PRO A 118 -13.77 -5.05 -12.20
C PRO A 118 -14.89 -4.76 -11.18
N ASN A 119 -15.28 -5.80 -10.44
CA ASN A 119 -16.14 -5.59 -9.26
C ASN A 119 -15.37 -4.77 -8.22
N MET A 120 -15.84 -3.56 -7.91
CA MET A 120 -15.17 -2.61 -7.02
C MET A 120 -15.29 -2.95 -5.52
N GLU A 121 -15.97 -4.03 -5.16
CA GLU A 121 -16.06 -4.47 -3.75
C GLU A 121 -14.70 -4.77 -3.11
N TYR A 122 -13.66 -5.06 -3.89
CA TYR A 122 -12.31 -5.28 -3.37
C TYR A 122 -11.69 -4.05 -2.70
N LEU A 123 -12.21 -2.85 -2.97
CA LEU A 123 -11.79 -1.59 -2.31
C LEU A 123 -12.58 -1.32 -1.02
N LYS A 124 -13.76 -1.94 -0.89
CA LYS A 124 -14.60 -1.81 0.28
C LYS A 124 -13.92 -2.45 1.50
N ASP A 125 -14.14 -1.91 2.69
CA ASP A 125 -13.56 -2.38 3.94
C ASP A 125 -12.03 -2.23 4.08
N ARG A 126 -11.37 -1.61 3.12
CA ARG A 126 -9.96 -1.24 3.25
C ARG A 126 -9.78 -0.02 4.15
N ASN A 127 -8.53 0.20 4.60
CA ASN A 127 -8.22 1.35 5.44
C ASN A 127 -8.66 2.66 4.79
N ARG A 128 -9.46 3.44 5.51
CA ARG A 128 -10.07 4.66 4.97
C ARG A 128 -9.05 5.73 4.59
N HIS A 129 -7.98 5.88 5.37
CA HIS A 129 -6.91 6.83 5.04
C HIS A 129 -6.28 6.51 3.69
N MET A 130 -5.93 5.25 3.45
CA MET A 130 -5.38 4.77 2.19
C MET A 130 -6.37 4.98 1.02
N ILE A 131 -7.65 4.67 1.21
CA ILE A 131 -8.70 4.85 0.20
C ILE A 131 -8.87 6.33 -0.15
N PHE A 132 -8.85 7.23 0.83
CA PHE A 132 -8.94 8.67 0.59
C PHE A 132 -7.70 9.20 -0.13
N LEU A 133 -6.53 8.71 0.21
CA LEU A 133 -5.28 9.05 -0.48
C LEU A 133 -5.30 8.57 -1.94
N PHE A 134 -5.82 7.37 -2.20
CA PHE A 134 -6.02 6.87 -3.56
C PHE A 134 -6.97 7.77 -4.36
N LEU A 135 -8.10 8.19 -3.78
CA LEU A 135 -9.04 9.12 -4.40
C LEU A 135 -8.41 10.49 -4.66
N ASP A 136 -7.58 10.99 -3.74
CA ASP A 136 -6.85 12.24 -3.94
C ASP A 136 -5.85 12.13 -5.10
N LYS A 137 -5.12 11.02 -5.21
CA LYS A 137 -4.21 10.77 -6.35
C LYS A 137 -4.96 10.71 -7.68
N ILE A 138 -6.13 10.07 -7.73
CA ILE A 138 -6.99 10.08 -8.94
C ILE A 138 -7.39 11.51 -9.30
N ARG A 139 -7.84 12.31 -8.33
CA ARG A 139 -8.22 13.72 -8.55
C ARG A 139 -7.03 14.53 -9.08
N GLU A 140 -5.84 14.31 -8.56
CA GLU A 140 -4.60 14.99 -8.95
C GLU A 140 -4.17 14.67 -10.38
N THR A 141 -4.59 13.54 -10.95
CA THR A 141 -4.38 13.27 -12.38
C THR A 141 -5.20 14.20 -13.28
N GLY A 142 -6.37 14.64 -12.82
CA GLY A 142 -7.34 15.40 -13.62
C GLY A 142 -7.91 14.61 -14.82
N ASP A 143 -7.64 13.32 -14.94
CA ASP A 143 -7.92 12.52 -16.12
C ASP A 143 -9.33 11.88 -16.05
N SER A 144 -10.18 12.24 -17.00
CA SER A 144 -11.56 11.73 -17.10
C SER A 144 -11.64 10.22 -17.39
N LYS A 145 -10.55 9.58 -17.83
CA LYS A 145 -10.50 8.12 -18.07
C LYS A 145 -10.87 7.28 -16.84
N TYR A 146 -10.71 7.83 -15.63
CA TYR A 146 -11.03 7.14 -14.38
C TYR A 146 -12.51 7.26 -13.97
N ILE A 147 -13.28 8.15 -14.57
CA ILE A 147 -14.69 8.39 -14.17
C ILE A 147 -15.52 7.11 -14.22
N PRO A 148 -15.47 6.25 -15.26
CA PRO A 148 -16.25 5.01 -15.27
C PRO A 148 -15.93 4.07 -14.10
N PHE A 149 -14.67 4.01 -13.66
CA PHE A 149 -14.24 3.22 -12.49
C PHE A 149 -14.80 3.81 -11.20
N LEU A 150 -14.74 5.14 -11.06
CA LEU A 150 -15.28 5.86 -9.91
C LEU A 150 -16.81 5.68 -9.80
N GLU A 151 -17.55 5.78 -10.92
CA GLU A 151 -18.99 5.54 -10.94
C GLU A 151 -19.38 4.10 -10.56
N ALA A 152 -18.57 3.12 -10.98
CA ALA A 152 -18.78 1.72 -10.57
C ALA A 152 -18.49 1.54 -9.09
N TRP A 153 -17.45 2.17 -8.57
CA TRP A 153 -17.08 2.11 -7.16
C TRP A 153 -18.10 2.80 -6.25
N GLU A 154 -18.62 3.95 -6.64
CA GLU A 154 -19.66 4.68 -5.90
C GLU A 154 -20.87 3.79 -5.57
N LYS A 155 -21.24 2.87 -6.44
CA LYS A 155 -22.42 2.00 -6.27
C LYS A 155 -22.27 0.99 -5.13
N VAL A 156 -21.05 0.64 -4.75
CA VAL A 156 -20.79 -0.48 -3.81
C VAL A 156 -20.22 -0.06 -2.47
N ASP A 157 -19.70 1.17 -2.33
CA ASP A 157 -19.03 1.61 -1.11
C ASP A 157 -19.93 2.34 -0.11
N TYR A 158 -19.41 2.62 1.07
CA TYR A 158 -20.11 3.28 2.17
C TYR A 158 -20.28 4.79 1.95
N LYS A 159 -21.24 5.39 2.63
CA LYS A 159 -21.66 6.79 2.47
C LYS A 159 -20.50 7.80 2.44
N LYS A 160 -19.51 7.67 3.33
CA LYS A 160 -18.39 8.63 3.41
C LYS A 160 -17.46 8.51 2.21
N VAL A 161 -17.19 7.29 1.75
CA VAL A 161 -16.38 7.02 0.56
C VAL A 161 -17.11 7.47 -0.69
N ARG A 162 -18.40 7.16 -0.83
CA ARG A 162 -19.25 7.64 -1.94
C ARG A 162 -19.24 9.17 -2.05
N ALA A 163 -19.38 9.89 -0.92
CA ALA A 163 -19.31 11.35 -0.93
C ALA A 163 -17.97 11.88 -1.46
N LYS A 164 -16.86 11.25 -1.07
CA LYS A 164 -15.53 11.59 -1.59
C LYS A 164 -15.40 11.25 -3.09
N ILE A 165 -15.91 10.11 -3.53
CA ILE A 165 -15.93 9.73 -4.95
C ILE A 165 -16.71 10.75 -5.78
N CYS A 166 -17.92 11.14 -5.36
CA CYS A 166 -18.70 12.18 -6.04
C CYS A 166 -17.94 13.49 -6.18
N HIS A 167 -17.24 13.91 -5.10
CA HIS A 167 -16.41 15.12 -5.13
C HIS A 167 -15.25 15.00 -6.12
N VAL A 168 -14.60 13.84 -6.22
CA VAL A 168 -13.52 13.59 -7.19
C VAL A 168 -14.04 13.64 -8.61
N ILE A 169 -15.16 12.97 -8.90
CA ILE A 169 -15.81 13.00 -10.23
C ILE A 169 -16.15 14.44 -10.61
N GLN A 170 -16.76 15.20 -9.70
CA GLN A 170 -17.09 16.60 -9.95
C GLN A 170 -15.84 17.42 -10.24
N SER A 171 -14.78 17.30 -9.42
CA SER A 171 -13.53 18.03 -9.60
C SER A 171 -12.89 17.76 -10.96
N ILE A 172 -12.89 16.51 -11.43
CA ILE A 172 -12.36 16.12 -12.74
C ILE A 172 -13.24 16.70 -13.85
N THR A 173 -14.56 16.56 -13.74
CA THR A 173 -15.52 17.03 -14.76
C THR A 173 -15.46 18.55 -14.94
N GLU A 174 -15.30 19.30 -13.86
CA GLU A 174 -15.22 20.76 -13.85
C GLU A 174 -13.80 21.29 -14.12
N ASN A 175 -12.81 20.43 -14.34
CA ASN A 175 -11.38 20.77 -14.45
C ASN A 175 -10.92 21.67 -13.30
N ALA A 176 -11.31 21.35 -12.08
CA ALA A 176 -10.95 22.09 -10.89
C ALA A 176 -9.40 22.15 -10.73
N PRO A 177 -8.83 23.29 -10.32
CA PRO A 177 -7.39 23.41 -10.15
C PRO A 177 -6.87 22.43 -9.08
N ILE A 178 -5.71 21.83 -9.37
CA ILE A 178 -5.01 20.95 -8.44
C ILE A 178 -4.22 21.81 -7.46
N ASP A 179 -4.36 21.53 -6.17
CA ASP A 179 -3.54 22.17 -5.14
C ASP A 179 -2.14 21.54 -5.12
N LEU A 180 -1.23 22.13 -5.89
CA LEU A 180 0.15 21.67 -6.00
C LEU A 180 0.93 21.79 -4.69
N ASP A 181 0.57 22.73 -3.82
CA ASP A 181 1.24 22.91 -2.53
C ASP A 181 0.94 21.72 -1.61
N LEU A 182 -0.29 21.23 -1.59
CA LEU A 182 -0.65 20.01 -0.85
C LEU A 182 0.06 18.77 -1.41
N VAL A 183 0.18 18.65 -2.73
CA VAL A 183 0.93 17.54 -3.36
C VAL A 183 2.39 17.56 -2.92
N HIS A 184 3.05 18.70 -3.04
CA HIS A 184 4.46 18.87 -2.66
C HIS A 184 4.70 18.65 -1.16
N GLN A 185 3.78 19.12 -0.30
CA GLN A 185 3.86 18.88 1.15
C GLN A 185 3.83 17.39 1.47
N ARG A 186 2.90 16.63 0.86
CA ARG A 186 2.80 15.19 1.04
C ARG A 186 4.08 14.47 0.59
N GLU A 187 4.60 14.81 -0.59
CA GLU A 187 5.84 14.23 -1.10
C GLU A 187 7.05 14.54 -0.20
N ALA A 188 7.13 15.75 0.34
CA ALA A 188 8.19 16.15 1.26
C ALA A 188 8.12 15.39 2.60
N GLU A 189 6.92 15.12 3.11
CA GLU A 189 6.72 14.32 4.34
C GLU A 189 7.14 12.87 4.15
N LEU A 190 6.85 12.28 2.99
CA LEU A 190 7.25 10.90 2.66
C LEU A 190 8.75 10.74 2.41
N SER A 191 9.46 11.83 2.15
CA SER A 191 10.90 11.82 1.86
C SER A 191 11.77 11.98 3.12
N LYS A 192 11.19 12.31 4.27
CA LYS A 192 11.87 12.40 5.57
C LYS A 192 12.04 11.04 6.23
#